data_300b49e40395dd764689be8e13cb497c
#
_entry.id   300b49e40395dd764689be8e13cb497c
#
_cell.length_a   1.000
_cell.length_b   1.000
_cell.length_c   1.000
_cell.angle_alpha   90.00
_cell.angle_beta   90.00
_cell.angle_gamma   90.00
#
_symmetry.space_group_name_H-M   'P 1'
#
loop_
_entity.id
_entity.type
_entity.pdbx_description
1 polymer ?
#
loop_
_entity_poly.entity_id
_entity_poly.type
_entity_poly.pdbx_seq_one_letter_code
_entity_poly.pdbx_strand_id
1 'polypeptide(L)'
;MRIAAMAAGAVGSYFGGRLQAAGHDVAYIARRANLEALKKDGLKIQSVHGDLHLPKVFATPDPKEVGPVDIVLFAVKLWDTETAAELTKPMIGPNTRVITLQNGVDSYERVSAILGKQHVIPGTAYIAAVLGGPGVMLHTSKFAIMRCGRLDGSKDAQLDKFVEAAKAANIDIQPQDDMNRERWQKFIFLSSMAGVNCLTRMEIGKVLGEPHTRAFYKKLMEESFAISQKLGVKVAPNWVEDRMRSEEHTSELQSHLNLVCRLLLEK
;
A
#
# COMPACT_ATOMS: atom_id res chain seq x y z
N MET A 1 5.83 -18.74 -7.18
CA MET A 1 5.06 -18.64 -5.92
C MET A 1 3.60 -18.51 -6.26
N ARG A 2 2.74 -18.96 -5.36
CA ARG A 2 1.30 -18.75 -5.44
C ARG A 2 0.90 -17.56 -4.57
N ILE A 3 0.25 -16.55 -5.17
CA ILE A 3 0.03 -15.24 -4.54
C ILE A 3 -1.44 -14.85 -4.69
N ALA A 4 -2.02 -14.20 -3.69
CA ALA A 4 -3.36 -13.63 -3.79
C ALA A 4 -3.33 -12.12 -3.55
N ALA A 5 -3.97 -11.34 -4.42
CA ALA A 5 -4.22 -9.91 -4.21
C ALA A 5 -5.59 -9.73 -3.53
N MET A 6 -5.58 -9.44 -2.26
CA MET A 6 -6.76 -9.14 -1.43
C MET A 6 -6.80 -7.64 -1.12
N ALA A 7 -7.47 -6.76 -1.87
CA ALA A 7 -8.30 -6.92 -3.04
C ALA A 7 -7.57 -6.49 -4.32
N ALA A 8 -8.17 -6.75 -5.51
CA ALA A 8 -7.72 -6.26 -6.81
C ALA A 8 -8.09 -4.78 -7.03
N GLY A 9 -7.77 -3.92 -6.06
CA GLY A 9 -7.75 -2.47 -6.19
C GLY A 9 -6.46 -2.00 -6.87
N ALA A 10 -6.20 -0.68 -6.90
CA ALA A 10 -5.03 -0.15 -7.59
C ALA A 10 -3.70 -0.75 -7.09
N VAL A 11 -3.48 -0.80 -5.78
CA VAL A 11 -2.25 -1.33 -5.17
C VAL A 11 -2.11 -2.83 -5.40
N GLY A 12 -3.16 -3.62 -5.11
CA GLY A 12 -3.16 -5.08 -5.30
C GLY A 12 -2.99 -5.46 -6.77
N SER A 13 -3.63 -4.74 -7.69
CA SER A 13 -3.48 -4.96 -9.13
C SER A 13 -2.09 -4.61 -9.65
N TYR A 14 -1.48 -3.52 -9.15
CA TYR A 14 -0.13 -3.15 -9.57
C TYR A 14 0.89 -4.23 -9.20
N PHE A 15 1.03 -4.52 -7.92
CA PHE A 15 2.03 -5.47 -7.45
C PHE A 15 1.71 -6.89 -7.91
N GLY A 16 0.44 -7.31 -7.85
CA GLY A 16 0.00 -8.61 -8.36
C GLY A 16 0.29 -8.77 -9.86
N GLY A 17 0.01 -7.73 -10.66
CA GLY A 17 0.25 -7.75 -12.10
C GLY A 17 1.72 -7.85 -12.46
N ARG A 18 2.60 -7.11 -11.77
CA ARG A 18 4.05 -7.22 -11.96
C ARG A 18 4.57 -8.63 -11.61
N LEU A 19 4.07 -9.21 -10.51
CA LEU A 19 4.42 -10.58 -10.11
C LEU A 19 3.91 -11.62 -11.12
N GLN A 20 2.68 -11.46 -11.62
CA GLN A 20 2.15 -12.37 -12.64
C GLN A 20 2.95 -12.28 -13.95
N ALA A 21 3.33 -11.08 -14.38
CA ALA A 21 4.16 -10.89 -15.56
C ALA A 21 5.55 -11.55 -15.43
N ALA A 22 6.05 -11.68 -14.20
CA ALA A 22 7.28 -12.41 -13.87
C ALA A 22 7.08 -13.93 -13.75
N GLY A 23 5.90 -14.45 -14.08
CA GLY A 23 5.62 -15.89 -14.13
C GLY A 23 5.10 -16.50 -12.82
N HIS A 24 4.66 -15.67 -11.85
CA HIS A 24 4.04 -16.18 -10.65
C HIS A 24 2.54 -16.45 -10.85
N ASP A 25 1.98 -17.42 -10.11
CA ASP A 25 0.55 -17.72 -10.08
C ASP A 25 -0.15 -16.71 -9.16
N VAL A 26 -0.96 -15.80 -9.75
CA VAL A 26 -1.62 -14.73 -9.02
C VAL A 26 -3.13 -14.80 -9.15
N ALA A 27 -3.81 -14.89 -7.99
CA ALA A 27 -5.27 -14.78 -7.88
C ALA A 27 -5.67 -13.36 -7.46
N TYR A 28 -6.72 -12.83 -8.07
CA TYR A 28 -7.24 -11.49 -7.79
C TYR A 28 -8.62 -11.59 -7.14
N ILE A 29 -8.73 -11.16 -5.89
CA ILE A 29 -10.03 -11.06 -5.22
C ILE A 29 -10.67 -9.74 -5.64
N ALA A 30 -11.74 -9.83 -6.42
CA ALA A 30 -12.41 -8.68 -7.03
C ALA A 30 -13.93 -8.80 -6.90
N ARG A 31 -14.65 -7.69 -7.06
CA ARG A 31 -16.10 -7.63 -6.95
C ARG A 31 -16.68 -6.73 -8.04
N ARG A 32 -17.98 -6.93 -8.34
CA ARG A 32 -18.78 -6.08 -9.24
C ARG A 32 -18.12 -5.91 -10.62
N ALA A 33 -18.23 -4.73 -11.21
CA ALA A 33 -17.73 -4.43 -12.56
C ALA A 33 -16.22 -4.72 -12.74
N ASN A 34 -15.40 -4.56 -11.68
CA ASN A 34 -13.98 -4.88 -11.77
C ASN A 34 -13.74 -6.39 -11.94
N LEU A 35 -14.52 -7.24 -11.27
CA LEU A 35 -14.45 -8.69 -11.44
C LEU A 35 -14.80 -9.10 -12.88
N GLU A 36 -15.88 -8.56 -13.41
CA GLU A 36 -16.34 -8.88 -14.77
C GLU A 36 -15.30 -8.47 -15.81
N ALA A 37 -14.72 -7.27 -15.66
CA ALA A 37 -13.68 -6.79 -16.56
C ALA A 37 -12.41 -7.66 -16.48
N LEU A 38 -11.97 -8.02 -15.28
CA LEU A 38 -10.80 -8.90 -15.08
C LEU A 38 -11.02 -10.28 -15.72
N LYS A 39 -12.20 -10.84 -15.61
CA LYS A 39 -12.55 -12.14 -16.22
C LYS A 39 -12.60 -12.06 -17.74
N LYS A 40 -13.15 -10.97 -18.28
CA LYS A 40 -13.40 -10.80 -19.71
C LYS A 40 -12.15 -10.32 -20.47
N ASP A 41 -11.52 -9.25 -19.97
CA ASP A 41 -10.52 -8.47 -20.68
C ASP A 41 -9.12 -8.57 -20.05
N GLY A 42 -9.02 -9.25 -18.89
CA GLY A 42 -7.78 -9.34 -18.11
C GLY A 42 -7.46 -8.05 -17.34
N LEU A 43 -6.20 -7.91 -16.96
CA LEU A 43 -5.70 -6.75 -16.21
C LEU A 43 -4.83 -5.88 -17.12
N LYS A 44 -5.16 -4.59 -17.19
CA LYS A 44 -4.34 -3.58 -17.86
C LYS A 44 -3.72 -2.65 -16.81
N ILE A 45 -2.41 -2.46 -16.89
CA ILE A 45 -1.64 -1.54 -16.08
C ILE A 45 -1.04 -0.50 -17.01
N GLN A 46 -1.44 0.76 -16.86
CA GLN A 46 -0.79 1.90 -17.49
C GLN A 46 0.16 2.53 -16.48
N SER A 47 1.44 2.61 -16.80
CA SER A 47 2.45 2.96 -15.81
C SER A 47 3.65 3.65 -16.41
N VAL A 48 4.16 4.67 -15.71
CA VAL A 48 5.45 5.31 -16.04
C VAL A 48 6.64 4.34 -16.01
N HIS A 49 6.47 3.16 -15.38
CA HIS A 49 7.46 2.08 -15.37
C HIS A 49 7.22 1.04 -16.48
N GLY A 50 6.46 1.41 -17.51
CA GLY A 50 6.07 0.55 -18.62
C GLY A 50 4.69 -0.06 -18.43
N ASP A 51 3.90 0.00 -19.50
CA ASP A 51 2.55 -0.57 -19.56
C ASP A 51 2.61 -2.10 -19.54
N LEU A 52 1.54 -2.71 -19.05
CA LEU A 52 1.40 -4.16 -18.99
C LEU A 52 -0.05 -4.54 -19.32
N HIS A 53 -0.21 -5.58 -20.15
CA HIS A 53 -1.51 -6.21 -20.38
C HIS A 53 -1.40 -7.70 -20.11
N LEU A 54 -2.19 -8.17 -19.15
CA LEU A 54 -2.37 -9.58 -18.81
C LEU A 54 -3.74 -10.01 -19.30
N PRO A 55 -3.87 -10.59 -20.50
CA PRO A 55 -5.17 -10.88 -21.11
C PRO A 55 -5.94 -11.98 -20.39
N LYS A 56 -5.26 -12.79 -19.58
CA LYS A 56 -5.84 -13.85 -18.76
C LYS A 56 -5.35 -13.72 -17.33
N VAL A 57 -6.27 -13.52 -16.40
CA VAL A 57 -6.02 -13.50 -14.96
C VAL A 57 -7.05 -14.39 -14.27
N PHE A 58 -6.67 -15.03 -13.17
CA PHE A 58 -7.62 -15.70 -12.31
C PHE A 58 -8.22 -14.69 -11.33
N ALA A 59 -9.50 -14.34 -11.53
CA ALA A 59 -10.23 -13.40 -10.70
C ALA A 59 -11.51 -14.04 -10.15
N THR A 60 -11.72 -13.91 -8.84
CA THR A 60 -12.90 -14.46 -8.15
C THR A 60 -13.36 -13.54 -7.03
N PRO A 61 -14.67 -13.54 -6.68
CA PRO A 61 -15.16 -12.86 -5.48
C PRO A 61 -15.01 -13.74 -4.23
N ASP A 62 -14.80 -15.06 -4.39
CA ASP A 62 -14.74 -16.03 -3.29
C ASP A 62 -13.29 -16.53 -3.06
N PRO A 63 -12.63 -16.14 -1.96
CA PRO A 63 -11.29 -16.65 -1.61
C PRO A 63 -11.20 -18.16 -1.41
N LYS A 64 -12.31 -18.87 -1.21
CA LYS A 64 -12.34 -20.34 -1.11
C LYS A 64 -11.94 -21.02 -2.43
N GLU A 65 -12.24 -20.39 -3.57
CA GLU A 65 -11.82 -20.89 -4.88
C GLU A 65 -10.31 -20.81 -5.09
N VAL A 66 -9.63 -19.94 -4.33
CA VAL A 66 -8.17 -19.79 -4.38
C VAL A 66 -7.48 -20.88 -3.56
N GLY A 67 -7.96 -21.14 -2.33
CA GLY A 67 -7.27 -22.03 -1.39
C GLY A 67 -5.92 -21.47 -0.89
N PRO A 68 -5.13 -22.25 -0.14
CA PRO A 68 -3.88 -21.79 0.46
C PRO A 68 -2.88 -21.26 -0.56
N VAL A 69 -2.25 -20.12 -0.22
CA VAL A 69 -1.24 -19.44 -1.03
C VAL A 69 0.04 -19.18 -0.22
N ASP A 70 1.14 -18.85 -0.90
CA ASP A 70 2.39 -18.45 -0.25
C ASP A 70 2.28 -17.05 0.36
N ILE A 71 1.72 -16.10 -0.42
CA ILE A 71 1.62 -14.68 -0.05
C ILE A 71 0.22 -14.16 -0.34
N VAL A 72 -0.32 -13.39 0.61
CA VAL A 72 -1.48 -12.53 0.41
C VAL A 72 -1.04 -11.08 0.45
N LEU A 73 -1.21 -10.33 -0.65
CA LEU A 73 -1.08 -8.88 -0.69
C LEU A 73 -2.39 -8.28 -0.18
N PHE A 74 -2.42 -7.86 1.07
CA PHE A 74 -3.63 -7.35 1.73
C PHE A 74 -3.74 -5.84 1.53
N ALA A 75 -4.51 -5.43 0.52
CA ALA A 75 -4.60 -4.05 0.02
C ALA A 75 -6.03 -3.51 0.01
N VAL A 76 -6.88 -3.97 0.92
CA VAL A 76 -8.25 -3.48 1.09
C VAL A 76 -8.27 -2.10 1.76
N LYS A 77 -9.38 -1.38 1.62
CA LYS A 77 -9.58 -0.14 2.36
C LYS A 77 -9.74 -0.42 3.86
N LEU A 78 -9.30 0.52 4.72
CA LEU A 78 -9.26 0.31 6.18
C LEU A 78 -10.62 -0.06 6.81
N TRP A 79 -11.72 0.43 6.27
CA TRP A 79 -13.08 0.12 6.77
C TRP A 79 -13.55 -1.30 6.44
N ASP A 80 -12.86 -2.00 5.52
CA ASP A 80 -13.14 -3.39 5.15
C ASP A 80 -12.17 -4.39 5.82
N THR A 81 -11.28 -3.93 6.72
CA THR A 81 -10.16 -4.72 7.24
C THR A 81 -10.60 -6.03 7.88
N GLU A 82 -11.51 -6.00 8.85
CA GLU A 82 -11.96 -7.19 9.59
C GLU A 82 -12.70 -8.17 8.67
N THR A 83 -13.63 -7.65 7.88
CA THR A 83 -14.38 -8.48 6.93
C THR A 83 -13.46 -9.14 5.91
N ALA A 84 -12.50 -8.41 5.39
CA ALA A 84 -11.55 -8.96 4.43
C ALA A 84 -10.57 -9.95 5.09
N ALA A 85 -10.15 -9.72 6.34
CA ALA A 85 -9.31 -10.65 7.07
C ALA A 85 -10.05 -11.98 7.32
N GLU A 86 -11.33 -11.95 7.72
CA GLU A 86 -12.15 -13.17 7.85
C GLU A 86 -12.26 -13.92 6.51
N LEU A 87 -12.51 -13.21 5.41
CA LEU A 87 -12.56 -13.78 4.08
C LEU A 87 -11.22 -14.35 3.59
N THR A 88 -10.10 -13.90 4.17
CA THR A 88 -8.75 -14.38 3.81
C THR A 88 -8.45 -15.77 4.40
N LYS A 89 -9.15 -16.21 5.47
CA LYS A 89 -8.86 -17.47 6.17
C LYS A 89 -8.71 -18.70 5.26
N PRO A 90 -9.53 -18.93 4.24
CA PRO A 90 -9.37 -20.07 3.34
C PRO A 90 -8.05 -20.09 2.54
N MET A 91 -7.40 -18.92 2.40
CA MET A 91 -6.12 -18.79 1.70
C MET A 91 -4.90 -18.98 2.60
N ILE A 92 -5.12 -19.18 3.92
CA ILE A 92 -4.04 -19.33 4.91
C ILE A 92 -3.66 -20.80 5.05
N GLY A 93 -2.44 -21.11 4.69
CA GLY A 93 -1.77 -22.37 5.00
C GLY A 93 -0.63 -22.17 6.03
N PRO A 94 0.06 -23.23 6.44
CA PRO A 94 1.10 -23.15 7.49
C PRO A 94 2.20 -22.12 7.20
N ASN A 95 2.56 -21.94 5.94
CA ASN A 95 3.64 -21.06 5.50
C ASN A 95 3.16 -19.75 4.89
N THR A 96 1.86 -19.49 4.82
CA THR A 96 1.31 -18.26 4.24
C THR A 96 1.75 -17.03 5.02
N ARG A 97 2.13 -15.96 4.29
CA ARG A 97 2.33 -14.63 4.86
C ARG A 97 1.35 -13.63 4.23
N VAL A 98 0.75 -12.83 5.08
CA VAL A 98 -0.20 -11.77 4.71
C VAL A 98 0.51 -10.43 4.89
N ILE A 99 0.85 -9.77 3.79
CA ILE A 99 1.54 -8.48 3.81
C ILE A 99 0.48 -7.38 3.77
N THR A 100 0.35 -6.61 4.86
CA THR A 100 -0.62 -5.51 4.95
C THR A 100 -0.05 -4.28 4.24
N LEU A 101 -0.69 -3.85 3.14
CA LEU A 101 -0.28 -2.70 2.33
C LEU A 101 -1.20 -1.48 2.51
N GLN A 102 -2.07 -1.53 3.50
CA GLN A 102 -3.00 -0.46 3.85
C GLN A 102 -2.24 0.75 4.41
N ASN A 103 -2.80 1.94 4.21
CA ASN A 103 -2.35 3.14 4.91
C ASN A 103 -2.77 3.07 6.39
N GLY A 104 -2.13 3.87 7.26
CA GLY A 104 -2.40 3.85 8.70
C GLY A 104 -1.37 3.03 9.47
N VAL A 105 -1.58 2.88 10.77
CA VAL A 105 -0.64 2.25 11.70
C VAL A 105 -1.23 1.06 12.47
N ASP A 106 -2.50 0.74 12.28
CA ASP A 106 -3.27 -0.25 13.06
C ASP A 106 -3.63 -1.54 12.28
N SER A 107 -3.39 -1.57 10.97
CA SER A 107 -3.79 -2.69 10.11
C SER A 107 -3.13 -4.02 10.51
N TYR A 108 -1.86 -3.99 10.93
CA TYR A 108 -1.15 -5.19 11.39
C TYR A 108 -1.85 -5.81 12.61
N GLU A 109 -2.18 -5.00 13.59
CA GLU A 109 -2.82 -5.43 14.84
C GLU A 109 -4.22 -5.99 14.56
N ARG A 110 -5.01 -5.29 13.74
CA ARG A 110 -6.38 -5.70 13.38
C ARG A 110 -6.39 -7.01 12.59
N VAL A 111 -5.54 -7.14 11.58
CA VAL A 111 -5.44 -8.37 10.77
C VAL A 111 -4.86 -9.52 11.59
N SER A 112 -3.86 -9.24 12.45
CA SER A 112 -3.23 -10.27 13.31
C SER A 112 -4.18 -10.83 14.36
N ALA A 113 -5.14 -10.04 14.85
CA ALA A 113 -6.17 -10.49 15.77
C ALA A 113 -7.06 -11.60 15.17
N ILE A 114 -7.20 -11.60 13.83
CA ILE A 114 -8.07 -12.53 13.09
C ILE A 114 -7.28 -13.72 12.52
N LEU A 115 -6.12 -13.45 11.92
CA LEU A 115 -5.33 -14.44 11.18
C LEU A 115 -4.16 -15.04 11.97
N GLY A 116 -3.83 -14.45 13.13
CA GLY A 116 -2.66 -14.82 13.95
C GLY A 116 -1.40 -14.06 13.52
N LYS A 117 -0.62 -13.62 14.53
CA LYS A 117 0.61 -12.81 14.35
C LYS A 117 1.68 -13.51 13.51
N GLN A 118 1.72 -14.85 13.53
CA GLN A 118 2.69 -15.65 12.78
C GLN A 118 2.50 -15.53 11.26
N HIS A 119 1.28 -15.23 10.81
CA HIS A 119 0.95 -15.08 9.38
C HIS A 119 1.09 -13.66 8.88
N VAL A 120 1.00 -12.64 9.74
CA VAL A 120 0.92 -11.25 9.29
C VAL A 120 2.29 -10.58 9.28
N ILE A 121 2.58 -9.91 8.19
CA ILE A 121 3.78 -9.08 7.98
C ILE A 121 3.30 -7.64 7.77
N PRO A 122 3.68 -6.69 8.62
CA PRO A 122 3.40 -5.29 8.36
C PRO A 122 4.17 -4.82 7.12
N GLY A 123 3.51 -4.03 6.29
CA GLY A 123 4.09 -3.44 5.09
C GLY A 123 3.58 -2.02 4.85
N THR A 124 4.29 -1.31 4.00
CA THR A 124 3.89 -0.01 3.46
C THR A 124 4.08 0.00 1.95
N ALA A 125 3.19 0.68 1.24
CA ALA A 125 3.32 0.91 -0.20
C ALA A 125 3.40 2.41 -0.48
N TYR A 126 4.46 2.86 -1.13
CA TYR A 126 4.62 4.22 -1.65
C TYR A 126 4.38 4.17 -3.15
N ILE A 127 3.20 4.56 -3.56
CA ILE A 127 2.76 4.50 -4.96
C ILE A 127 1.57 5.45 -5.15
N ALA A 128 1.56 6.23 -6.22
CA ALA A 128 0.36 6.92 -6.67
C ALA A 128 -0.31 6.06 -7.75
N ALA A 129 -1.37 5.37 -7.34
CA ALA A 129 -2.09 4.43 -8.18
C ALA A 129 -3.60 4.54 -7.95
N VAL A 130 -4.36 4.49 -9.05
CA VAL A 130 -5.83 4.52 -9.03
C VAL A 130 -6.39 3.52 -10.03
N LEU A 131 -7.67 3.15 -9.87
CA LEU A 131 -8.39 2.46 -10.92
C LEU A 131 -8.85 3.49 -11.95
N GLY A 132 -8.37 3.37 -13.18
CA GLY A 132 -8.77 4.19 -14.33
C GLY A 132 -10.09 3.72 -14.95
N GLY A 133 -10.63 2.61 -14.46
CA GLY A 133 -11.85 1.93 -14.87
C GLY A 133 -11.80 0.46 -14.46
N PRO A 134 -12.88 -0.31 -14.69
CA PRO A 134 -12.87 -1.74 -14.44
C PRO A 134 -11.77 -2.46 -15.23
N GLY A 135 -10.96 -3.26 -14.56
CA GLY A 135 -9.84 -3.98 -15.18
C GLY A 135 -8.63 -3.12 -15.58
N VAL A 136 -8.68 -1.78 -15.33
CA VAL A 136 -7.60 -0.86 -15.71
C VAL A 136 -7.03 -0.17 -14.48
N MET A 137 -5.72 -0.28 -14.28
CA MET A 137 -4.98 0.37 -13.20
C MET A 137 -4.03 1.42 -13.79
N LEU A 138 -4.06 2.64 -13.23
CA LEU A 138 -3.19 3.74 -13.59
C LEU A 138 -2.17 3.98 -12.47
N HIS A 139 -0.87 3.94 -12.83
CA HIS A 139 0.23 4.30 -11.95
C HIS A 139 0.94 5.55 -12.49
N THR A 140 0.93 6.62 -11.72
CA THR A 140 1.36 7.95 -12.16
C THR A 140 2.60 8.49 -11.45
N SER A 141 3.00 7.90 -10.30
CA SER A 141 4.22 8.34 -9.60
C SER A 141 5.48 7.76 -10.23
N LYS A 142 6.60 8.46 -10.09
CA LYS A 142 7.93 7.95 -10.47
C LYS A 142 8.43 6.80 -9.59
N PHE A 143 7.72 6.47 -8.53
CA PHE A 143 8.08 5.43 -7.56
C PHE A 143 6.92 4.47 -7.34
N ALA A 144 7.24 3.22 -7.10
CA ALA A 144 6.33 2.17 -6.66
C ALA A 144 7.09 1.25 -5.69
N ILE A 145 7.22 1.71 -4.44
CA ILE A 145 8.06 1.07 -3.43
C ILE A 145 7.17 0.28 -2.47
N MET A 146 7.57 -0.95 -2.19
CA MET A 146 7.02 -1.76 -1.11
C MET A 146 8.06 -1.90 -0.01
N ARG A 147 7.70 -1.57 1.24
CA ARG A 147 8.54 -1.87 2.41
C ARG A 147 7.81 -2.86 3.30
N CYS A 148 8.51 -3.86 3.81
CA CYS A 148 7.91 -4.87 4.68
C CYS A 148 8.99 -5.53 5.54
N GLY A 149 8.57 -6.11 6.65
CA GLY A 149 9.45 -6.80 7.58
C GLY A 149 8.66 -7.28 8.79
N ARG A 150 9.21 -8.20 9.57
CA ARG A 150 8.62 -8.57 10.86
C ARG A 150 8.63 -7.39 11.82
N LEU A 151 7.59 -7.26 12.64
CA LEU A 151 7.49 -6.15 13.59
C LEU A 151 8.59 -6.17 14.66
N ASP A 152 9.05 -7.38 15.01
CA ASP A 152 10.12 -7.63 15.97
C ASP A 152 11.53 -7.67 15.33
N GLY A 153 11.63 -7.39 14.01
CA GLY A 153 12.87 -7.44 13.25
C GLY A 153 13.42 -8.86 13.00
N SER A 154 12.67 -9.90 13.36
CA SER A 154 13.11 -11.29 13.15
C SER A 154 13.12 -11.64 11.66
N LYS A 155 13.98 -12.61 11.30
CA LYS A 155 14.03 -13.17 9.94
C LYS A 155 12.81 -14.04 9.65
N ASP A 156 12.35 -14.01 8.40
CA ASP A 156 11.25 -14.85 7.94
C ASP A 156 11.57 -15.40 6.54
N ALA A 157 11.87 -16.70 6.49
CA ALA A 157 12.29 -17.36 5.26
C ALA A 157 11.25 -17.29 4.12
N GLN A 158 9.96 -17.21 4.43
CA GLN A 158 8.92 -17.06 3.42
C GLN A 158 8.87 -15.62 2.87
N LEU A 159 9.08 -14.63 3.75
CA LEU A 159 9.23 -13.23 3.34
C LEU A 159 10.49 -13.05 2.49
N ASP A 160 11.62 -13.66 2.85
CA ASP A 160 12.86 -13.59 2.08
C ASP A 160 12.66 -14.13 0.65
N LYS A 161 11.97 -15.27 0.49
CA LYS A 161 11.59 -15.81 -0.83
C LYS A 161 10.70 -14.84 -1.62
N PHE A 162 9.77 -14.19 -0.96
CA PHE A 162 8.93 -13.18 -1.61
C PHE A 162 9.72 -11.95 -2.04
N VAL A 163 10.65 -11.49 -1.21
CA VAL A 163 11.54 -10.35 -1.56
C VAL A 163 12.31 -10.64 -2.84
N GLU A 164 12.90 -11.84 -2.96
CA GLU A 164 13.62 -12.24 -4.18
C GLU A 164 12.68 -12.33 -5.40
N ALA A 165 11.49 -12.90 -5.23
CA ALA A 165 10.48 -12.96 -6.29
C ALA A 165 10.02 -11.56 -6.74
N ALA A 166 9.81 -10.64 -5.80
CA ALA A 166 9.41 -9.26 -6.08
C ALA A 166 10.52 -8.46 -6.80
N LYS A 167 11.79 -8.63 -6.39
CA LYS A 167 12.93 -8.05 -7.10
C LYS A 167 13.04 -8.56 -8.54
N ALA A 168 12.88 -9.87 -8.75
CA ALA A 168 12.87 -10.46 -10.09
C ALA A 168 11.71 -9.95 -10.96
N ALA A 169 10.60 -9.52 -10.34
CA ALA A 169 9.46 -8.88 -10.99
C ALA A 169 9.63 -7.36 -11.20
N ASN A 170 10.83 -6.81 -10.99
CA ASN A 170 11.15 -5.38 -11.05
C ASN A 170 10.29 -4.53 -10.09
N ILE A 171 9.94 -5.07 -8.93
CA ILE A 171 9.31 -4.33 -7.85
C ILE A 171 10.40 -3.81 -6.93
N ASP A 172 10.41 -2.48 -6.67
CA ASP A 172 11.26 -1.89 -5.64
C ASP A 172 10.73 -2.31 -4.26
N ILE A 173 11.25 -3.43 -3.77
CA ILE A 173 10.93 -3.96 -2.45
C ILE A 173 12.11 -3.78 -1.51
N GLN A 174 11.85 -3.16 -0.35
CA GLN A 174 12.85 -2.77 0.62
C GLN A 174 12.52 -3.38 1.99
N PRO A 175 13.16 -4.52 2.37
CA PRO A 175 13.01 -5.08 3.71
C PRO A 175 13.41 -4.06 4.79
N GLN A 176 12.67 -4.05 5.90
CA GLN A 176 12.87 -3.15 7.03
C GLN A 176 13.02 -3.92 8.34
N ASP A 177 14.00 -3.52 9.16
CA ASP A 177 14.21 -4.10 10.50
C ASP A 177 13.29 -3.48 11.55
N ASP A 178 12.77 -2.26 11.30
CA ASP A 178 11.86 -1.55 12.21
C ASP A 178 10.62 -1.06 11.45
N MET A 179 9.69 -1.98 11.21
CA MET A 179 8.43 -1.67 10.55
C MET A 179 7.51 -0.77 11.39
N ASN A 180 7.69 -0.73 12.72
CA ASN A 180 6.91 0.18 13.54
C ASN A 180 7.28 1.64 13.22
N ARG A 181 8.59 1.94 13.19
CA ARG A 181 9.10 3.25 12.77
C ARG A 181 8.65 3.59 11.35
N GLU A 182 8.79 2.67 10.41
CA GLU A 182 8.44 2.87 9.00
C GLU A 182 6.95 3.24 8.81
N ARG A 183 6.04 2.49 9.44
CA ARG A 183 4.59 2.77 9.39
C ARG A 183 4.25 4.15 9.97
N TRP A 184 4.85 4.50 11.11
CA TRP A 184 4.61 5.78 11.74
C TRP A 184 5.18 6.95 10.94
N GLN A 185 6.37 6.83 10.38
CA GLN A 185 6.94 7.86 9.49
C GLN A 185 6.02 8.13 8.30
N LYS A 186 5.53 7.05 7.65
CA LYS A 186 4.56 7.19 6.57
C LYS A 186 3.25 7.81 7.05
N PHE A 187 2.73 7.41 8.20
CA PHE A 187 1.47 7.92 8.74
C PHE A 187 1.56 9.42 9.06
N ILE A 188 2.60 9.86 9.77
CA ILE A 188 2.84 11.26 10.11
C ILE A 188 2.81 12.12 8.84
N PHE A 189 3.57 11.72 7.83
CA PHE A 189 3.63 12.41 6.55
C PHE A 189 2.27 12.41 5.83
N LEU A 190 1.69 11.23 5.59
CA LEU A 190 0.53 11.06 4.74
C LEU A 190 -0.75 11.67 5.35
N SER A 191 -0.97 11.49 6.66
CA SER A 191 -2.15 12.03 7.35
C SER A 191 -2.12 13.56 7.38
N SER A 192 -0.96 14.15 7.66
CA SER A 192 -0.78 15.60 7.67
C SER A 192 -0.97 16.21 6.28
N MET A 193 -0.39 15.57 5.26
CA MET A 193 -0.55 16.00 3.86
C MET A 193 -2.02 15.91 3.43
N ALA A 194 -2.69 14.79 3.71
CA ALA A 194 -4.10 14.64 3.38
C ALA A 194 -4.96 15.68 4.12
N GLY A 195 -4.69 15.91 5.40
CA GLY A 195 -5.40 16.90 6.21
C GLY A 195 -5.30 18.31 5.65
N VAL A 196 -4.08 18.78 5.38
CA VAL A 196 -3.88 20.14 4.85
C VAL A 196 -4.44 20.30 3.44
N ASN A 197 -4.26 19.30 2.57
CA ASN A 197 -4.77 19.36 1.19
C ASN A 197 -6.32 19.38 1.18
N CYS A 198 -6.98 18.58 2.01
CA CYS A 198 -8.44 18.56 2.12
C CYS A 198 -8.98 19.88 2.67
N LEU A 199 -8.34 20.44 3.70
CA LEU A 199 -8.77 21.70 4.32
C LEU A 199 -8.60 22.89 3.38
N THR A 200 -7.46 23.00 2.73
CA THR A 200 -7.13 24.12 1.84
C THR A 200 -7.63 23.96 0.41
N ARG A 201 -7.95 22.71 0.00
CA ARG A 201 -8.23 22.33 -1.40
C ARG A 201 -7.05 22.66 -2.34
N MET A 202 -5.86 22.75 -1.80
CA MET A 202 -4.63 23.01 -2.55
C MET A 202 -3.82 21.75 -2.77
N GLU A 203 -3.06 21.73 -3.86
CA GLU A 203 -2.00 20.77 -4.10
C GLU A 203 -0.85 21.00 -3.13
N ILE A 204 -0.11 19.95 -2.78
CA ILE A 204 0.96 20.05 -1.79
C ILE A 204 2.04 21.08 -2.18
N GLY A 205 2.37 21.22 -3.46
CA GLY A 205 3.29 22.26 -3.93
C GLY A 205 2.83 23.68 -3.59
N LYS A 206 1.54 23.96 -3.72
CA LYS A 206 0.96 25.26 -3.34
C LYS A 206 0.93 25.46 -1.82
N VAL A 207 0.64 24.40 -1.07
CA VAL A 207 0.69 24.40 0.40
C VAL A 207 2.09 24.74 0.91
N LEU A 208 3.12 24.16 0.30
CA LEU A 208 4.53 24.39 0.67
C LEU A 208 5.04 25.76 0.25
N GLY A 209 4.51 26.32 -0.85
CA GLY A 209 4.88 27.65 -1.37
C GLY A 209 4.26 28.82 -0.61
N GLU A 210 3.24 28.57 0.24
CA GLU A 210 2.59 29.62 1.04
C GLU A 210 2.99 29.47 2.52
N PRO A 211 3.57 30.52 3.17
CA PRO A 211 4.15 30.42 4.51
C PRO A 211 3.20 29.91 5.61
N HIS A 212 1.94 30.35 5.61
CA HIS A 212 0.98 29.96 6.65
C HIS A 212 0.49 28.52 6.50
N THR A 213 0.20 28.08 5.29
CA THR A 213 -0.21 26.70 5.03
C THR A 213 0.96 25.73 5.24
N ARG A 214 2.17 26.14 4.89
CA ARG A 214 3.41 25.41 5.17
C ARG A 214 3.63 25.24 6.68
N ALA A 215 3.50 26.30 7.46
CA ALA A 215 3.60 26.24 8.92
C ALA A 215 2.52 25.35 9.54
N PHE A 216 1.30 25.42 9.03
CA PHE A 216 0.21 24.57 9.48
C PHE A 216 0.48 23.08 9.15
N TYR A 217 0.96 22.77 7.95
CA TYR A 217 1.34 21.41 7.58
C TYR A 217 2.43 20.83 8.49
N LYS A 218 3.46 21.63 8.78
CA LYS A 218 4.52 21.26 9.73
C LYS A 218 3.94 20.95 11.10
N LYS A 219 3.05 21.79 11.62
CA LYS A 219 2.39 21.61 12.92
C LYS A 219 1.58 20.32 13.00
N LEU A 220 0.85 19.96 11.95
CA LEU A 220 0.13 18.66 11.88
C LEU A 220 1.09 17.47 11.97
N MET A 221 2.26 17.55 11.32
CA MET A 221 3.28 16.52 11.44
C MET A 221 3.88 16.46 12.85
N GLU A 222 4.15 17.61 13.48
CA GLU A 222 4.68 17.69 14.84
C GLU A 222 3.72 17.09 15.87
N GLU A 223 2.40 17.31 15.74
CA GLU A 223 1.39 16.70 16.60
C GLU A 223 1.35 15.17 16.44
N SER A 224 1.33 14.68 15.22
CA SER A 224 1.36 13.23 14.93
C SER A 224 2.68 12.59 15.38
N PHE A 225 3.80 13.31 15.22
CA PHE A 225 5.11 12.90 15.72
C PHE A 225 5.12 12.79 17.24
N ALA A 226 4.57 13.78 17.96
CA ALA A 226 4.50 13.76 19.42
C ALA A 226 3.70 12.55 19.95
N ILE A 227 2.63 12.17 19.25
CA ILE A 227 1.88 10.93 19.55
C ILE A 227 2.78 9.71 19.39
N SER A 228 3.51 9.61 18.28
CA SER A 228 4.42 8.48 18.03
C SER A 228 5.48 8.33 19.14
N GLN A 229 6.05 9.46 19.62
CA GLN A 229 7.03 9.46 20.71
C GLN A 229 6.41 8.95 22.03
N LYS A 230 5.18 9.38 22.35
CA LYS A 230 4.45 8.88 23.54
C LYS A 230 4.16 7.38 23.49
N LEU A 231 4.03 6.83 22.29
CA LEU A 231 3.84 5.40 22.05
C LEU A 231 5.17 4.63 21.96
N GLY A 232 6.31 5.28 22.22
CA GLY A 232 7.62 4.66 22.20
C GLY A 232 8.17 4.31 20.81
N VAL A 233 7.63 4.92 19.75
CA VAL A 233 8.10 4.68 18.39
C VAL A 233 9.40 5.43 18.15
N LYS A 234 10.41 4.75 17.62
CA LYS A 234 11.78 5.31 17.44
C LYS A 234 11.91 6.17 16.16
N VAL A 235 11.04 7.17 15.99
CA VAL A 235 11.21 8.18 14.93
C VAL A 235 12.28 9.19 15.39
N ALA A 236 13.23 9.52 14.50
CA ALA A 236 14.31 10.43 14.82
C ALA A 236 13.79 11.83 15.23
N PRO A 237 14.39 12.51 16.22
CA PRO A 237 13.90 13.81 16.71
C PRO A 237 13.79 14.89 15.64
N ASN A 238 14.70 14.89 14.67
CA ASN A 238 14.76 15.86 13.58
C ASN A 238 13.96 15.43 12.33
N TRP A 239 13.21 14.31 12.40
CA TRP A 239 12.56 13.72 11.23
C TRP A 239 11.58 14.68 10.55
N VAL A 240 10.81 15.46 11.32
CA VAL A 240 9.84 16.42 10.75
C VAL A 240 10.55 17.51 9.97
N GLU A 241 11.65 18.08 10.52
CA GLU A 241 12.46 19.09 9.84
C GLU A 241 13.10 18.55 8.56
N ASP A 242 13.65 17.34 8.62
CA ASP A 242 14.29 16.68 7.47
C ASP A 242 13.24 16.39 6.38
N ARG A 243 12.04 15.97 6.78
CA ARG A 243 10.94 15.74 5.85
C ARG A 243 10.47 17.03 5.19
N MET A 244 10.31 18.11 5.94
CA MET A 244 9.94 19.42 5.39
C MET A 244 10.95 19.93 4.35
N ARG A 245 12.25 19.75 4.61
CA ARG A 245 13.32 20.10 3.64
C ARG A 245 13.27 19.23 2.39
N SER A 246 13.03 17.93 2.53
CA SER A 246 12.93 17.00 1.41
C SER A 246 11.74 17.32 0.49
N GLU A 247 10.61 17.79 1.05
CA GLU A 247 9.42 18.17 0.29
C GLU A 247 9.65 19.45 -0.54
N GLU A 248 10.48 20.38 -0.08
CA GLU A 248 10.83 21.59 -0.83
C GLU A 248 11.51 21.25 -2.17
N HIS A 249 12.33 20.20 -2.19
CA HIS A 249 13.00 19.73 -3.41
C HIS A 249 12.12 18.86 -4.31
N THR A 250 10.98 18.35 -3.77
CA THR A 250 10.08 17.43 -4.49
C THR A 250 8.78 18.09 -4.96
N SER A 251 8.53 19.34 -4.60
CA SER A 251 7.28 20.06 -4.89
C SER A 251 6.95 20.18 -6.39
N GLU A 252 7.95 20.14 -7.25
CA GLU A 252 7.77 20.10 -8.71
C GLU A 252 7.22 18.77 -9.25
N LEU A 253 7.25 17.69 -8.44
CA LEU A 253 6.95 16.33 -8.88
C LEU A 253 5.58 15.81 -8.41
N GLN A 254 4.84 16.55 -7.58
CA GLN A 254 3.66 16.03 -6.89
C GLN A 254 2.31 16.61 -7.36
N SER A 255 2.23 17.19 -8.53
CA SER A 255 0.96 17.68 -9.11
C SER A 255 -0.14 16.60 -9.25
N HIS A 256 0.18 15.32 -9.06
CA HIS A 256 -0.73 14.19 -9.28
C HIS A 256 -1.35 13.58 -8.01
N LEU A 257 -0.99 14.02 -6.80
CA LEU A 257 -1.58 13.53 -5.53
C LEU A 257 -2.98 14.10 -5.20
N ASN A 258 -3.52 14.94 -6.07
CA ASN A 258 -4.91 15.45 -6.00
C ASN A 258 -5.99 14.36 -6.06
N LEU A 259 -5.66 13.15 -6.47
CA LEU A 259 -6.59 12.03 -6.57
C LEU A 259 -7.08 11.52 -5.21
N VAL A 260 -6.30 11.67 -4.14
CA VAL A 260 -6.72 11.24 -2.79
C VAL A 260 -7.85 12.14 -2.28
N CYS A 261 -7.76 13.46 -2.51
CA CYS A 261 -8.80 14.42 -2.10
C CYS A 261 -10.09 14.26 -2.92
N ARG A 262 -9.98 14.03 -4.24
CA ARG A 262 -11.17 13.76 -5.08
C ARG A 262 -11.94 12.53 -4.61
N LEU A 263 -11.26 11.43 -4.31
CA LEU A 263 -11.90 10.19 -3.85
C LEU A 263 -12.58 10.30 -2.47
N LEU A 264 -12.18 11.28 -1.64
CA LEU A 264 -12.80 11.58 -0.34
C LEU A 264 -13.98 12.56 -0.46
N LEU A 265 -14.04 13.36 -1.54
CA LEU A 265 -15.06 14.39 -1.75
C LEU A 265 -16.19 13.94 -2.71
N GLU A 266 -16.02 12.85 -3.45
CA GLU A 266 -17.00 12.30 -4.40
C GLU A 266 -17.86 11.17 -3.79
N LYS A 267 -17.99 11.13 -2.43
CA LYS A 267 -18.92 10.22 -1.72
C LYS A 267 -20.01 10.99 -1.01
#